data_6ec6aa00c5677b576da5611d3574547f
#
_entry.id   6ec6aa00c5677b576da5611d3574547f
#
_cell.length_a   1.000
_cell.length_b   1.000
_cell.length_c   1.000
_cell.angle_alpha   90.00
_cell.angle_beta   90.00
_cell.angle_gamma   90.00
#
_symmetry.space_group_name_H-M   'P 1'
#
loop_
_entity.id
_entity.type
_entity.pdbx_description
1 polymer ?
#
loop_
_entity_poly.entity_id
_entity_poly.type
_entity_poly.pdbx_seq_one_letter_code
_entity_poly.pdbx_strand_id
1 'polypeptide(L)'
;GIALFVLSWVCIILPAVLSDSEGHLSYGWIFLLLFFVLCISSVVVLIRIFPEAAVLDMEKGVDKYLNRDFTKIANAGKQTMEDRLKKHGFREIKEGFYRKKKFSFTKDAVCYYVALTDAEYPGKTCDNITSQMERIQEKTKATCEIVFLYRTELTQSDRDWLKNTAAMDIAMETVLPTAEGHSVIPVLVDSATGVGEYLAKTGGISIYAHGCRLLKKLCRK
;
A
#
# COMPACT_ATOMS: atom_id res chain seq x y z
N GLY A 1 16.94 19.75 -5.68
CA GLY A 1 15.57 20.25 -5.84
C GLY A 1 15.24 21.34 -4.84
N ILE A 2 15.29 21.07 -3.53
CA ILE A 2 14.91 22.02 -2.47
C ILE A 2 15.77 23.31 -2.52
N ALA A 3 17.08 23.19 -2.72
CA ALA A 3 17.98 24.35 -2.80
C ALA A 3 17.62 25.26 -4.00
N LEU A 4 17.32 24.69 -5.18
CA LEU A 4 16.89 25.44 -6.37
C LEU A 4 15.53 26.10 -6.16
N PHE A 5 14.63 25.44 -5.46
CA PHE A 5 13.32 26.00 -5.12
C PHE A 5 13.44 27.17 -4.15
N VAL A 6 14.29 27.07 -3.12
CA VAL A 6 14.58 28.18 -2.19
C VAL A 6 15.25 29.35 -2.92
N LEU A 7 16.19 29.07 -3.82
CA LEU A 7 16.85 30.12 -4.64
C LEU A 7 15.84 30.84 -5.54
N SER A 8 14.82 30.15 -6.07
CA SER A 8 13.79 30.77 -6.89
C SER A 8 12.96 31.80 -6.09
N TRP A 9 12.66 31.52 -4.81
CA TRP A 9 11.98 32.48 -3.94
C TRP A 9 12.84 33.71 -3.63
N VAL A 10 14.15 33.54 -3.49
CA VAL A 10 15.09 34.67 -3.31
C VAL A 10 15.04 35.62 -4.52
N CYS A 11 14.90 35.09 -5.74
CA CYS A 11 14.79 35.90 -6.95
C CYS A 11 13.50 36.73 -7.03
N ILE A 12 12.43 36.38 -6.29
CA ILE A 12 11.21 37.19 -6.17
C ILE A 12 11.37 38.26 -5.07
N ILE A 13 11.91 37.85 -3.92
CA ILE A 13 11.99 38.73 -2.74
C ILE A 13 13.07 39.81 -2.91
N LEU A 14 14.20 39.47 -3.51
CA LEU A 14 15.33 40.37 -3.66
C LEU A 14 14.98 41.67 -4.44
N PRO A 15 14.27 41.61 -5.59
CA PRO A 15 13.84 42.81 -6.30
C PRO A 15 12.84 43.65 -5.51
N ALA A 16 11.95 43.01 -4.74
CA ALA A 16 10.98 43.74 -3.92
C ALA A 16 11.65 44.48 -2.74
N VAL A 17 12.77 43.96 -2.25
CA VAL A 17 13.58 44.60 -1.17
C VAL A 17 14.52 45.66 -1.72
N LEU A 18 15.02 45.47 -2.95
CA LEU A 18 15.98 46.39 -3.58
C LEU A 18 15.34 47.45 -4.49
N SER A 19 13.99 47.48 -4.62
CA SER A 19 13.32 48.53 -5.35
C SER A 19 13.45 49.86 -4.62
N ASP A 20 14.15 50.80 -5.26
CA ASP A 20 14.21 52.16 -4.77
C ASP A 20 12.81 52.80 -4.73
N SER A 21 12.67 53.82 -3.87
CA SER A 21 11.40 54.55 -3.65
C SER A 21 10.82 55.24 -4.89
N GLU A 22 11.53 55.25 -6.01
CA GLU A 22 11.09 55.83 -7.29
C GLU A 22 10.55 54.81 -8.30
N GLY A 23 10.44 53.50 -7.95
CA GLY A 23 9.71 52.49 -8.73
C GLY A 23 10.33 52.10 -10.09
N HIS A 24 11.55 52.48 -10.41
CA HIS A 24 12.23 52.07 -11.63
C HIS A 24 12.81 50.66 -11.56
N LEU A 25 11.99 49.67 -11.82
CA LEU A 25 12.36 48.26 -12.01
C LEU A 25 12.89 48.01 -13.44
N SER A 26 13.94 48.71 -13.87
CA SER A 26 14.58 48.49 -15.18
C SER A 26 15.06 47.05 -15.39
N TYR A 27 15.32 46.32 -14.32
CA TYR A 27 15.82 44.94 -14.35
C TYR A 27 14.87 43.90 -13.79
N GLY A 28 13.63 44.26 -13.37
CA GLY A 28 12.68 43.35 -12.74
C GLY A 28 12.30 42.15 -13.62
N TRP A 29 12.26 42.35 -14.94
CA TRP A 29 11.98 41.27 -15.89
C TRP A 29 13.09 40.20 -15.93
N ILE A 30 14.37 40.57 -15.68
CA ILE A 30 15.52 39.65 -15.63
C ILE A 30 15.36 38.71 -14.44
N PHE A 31 14.99 39.25 -13.28
CA PHE A 31 14.74 38.45 -12.07
C PHE A 31 13.55 37.52 -12.24
N LEU A 32 12.52 37.97 -12.91
CA LEU A 32 11.35 37.16 -13.21
C LEU A 32 11.69 36.01 -14.17
N LEU A 33 12.51 36.28 -15.20
CA LEU A 33 12.99 35.26 -16.13
C LEU A 33 13.88 34.24 -15.43
N LEU A 34 14.81 34.70 -14.56
CA LEU A 34 15.66 33.84 -13.76
C LEU A 34 14.84 32.93 -12.82
N PHE A 35 13.79 33.50 -12.21
CA PHE A 35 12.84 32.72 -11.39
C PHE A 35 12.20 31.58 -12.19
N PHE A 36 11.67 31.86 -13.40
CA PHE A 36 11.08 30.82 -14.23
C PHE A 36 12.11 29.74 -14.64
N VAL A 37 13.32 30.13 -15.01
CA VAL A 37 14.38 29.18 -15.37
C VAL A 37 14.73 28.28 -14.18
N LEU A 38 14.86 28.85 -12.98
CA LEU A 38 15.13 28.07 -11.76
C LEU A 38 13.96 27.15 -11.39
N CYS A 39 12.71 27.60 -11.53
CA CYS A 39 11.53 26.77 -11.29
C CYS A 39 11.48 25.60 -12.28
N ILE A 40 11.65 25.84 -13.57
CA ILE A 40 11.66 24.80 -14.60
C ILE A 40 12.80 23.81 -14.35
N SER A 41 14.00 24.31 -14.07
CA SER A 41 15.16 23.46 -13.75
C SER A 41 14.90 22.60 -12.50
N SER A 42 14.28 23.17 -11.47
CA SER A 42 13.90 22.45 -10.25
C SER A 42 12.91 21.31 -10.55
N VAL A 43 11.91 21.57 -11.38
CA VAL A 43 10.92 20.56 -11.80
C VAL A 43 11.59 19.46 -12.62
N VAL A 44 12.45 19.80 -13.58
CA VAL A 44 13.19 18.81 -14.40
C VAL A 44 14.09 17.92 -13.52
N VAL A 45 14.79 18.51 -12.56
CA VAL A 45 15.62 17.76 -11.61
C VAL A 45 14.76 16.84 -10.74
N LEU A 46 13.61 17.32 -10.24
CA LEU A 46 12.69 16.50 -9.47
C LEU A 46 12.15 15.32 -10.30
N ILE A 47 11.73 15.57 -11.55
CA ILE A 47 11.23 14.50 -12.43
C ILE A 47 12.30 13.43 -12.70
N ARG A 48 13.59 13.82 -12.78
CA ARG A 48 14.68 12.86 -13.02
C ARG A 48 15.09 12.09 -11.76
N ILE A 49 15.16 12.74 -10.62
CA ILE A 49 15.64 12.14 -9.36
C ILE A 49 14.54 11.34 -8.66
N PHE A 50 13.28 11.78 -8.79
CA PHE A 50 12.15 11.14 -8.09
C PHE A 50 12.02 9.63 -8.36
N PRO A 51 12.11 9.15 -9.62
CA PRO A 51 12.03 7.71 -9.88
C PRO A 51 13.13 6.90 -9.21
N GLU A 52 14.39 7.39 -9.26
CA GLU A 52 15.54 6.71 -8.65
C GLU A 52 15.43 6.70 -7.12
N ALA A 53 15.03 7.82 -6.52
CA ALA A 53 14.79 7.91 -5.07
C ALA A 53 13.62 6.98 -4.65
N ALA A 54 12.56 6.91 -5.44
CA ALA A 54 11.43 6.03 -5.18
C ALA A 54 11.82 4.55 -5.24
N VAL A 55 12.65 4.14 -6.20
CA VAL A 55 13.18 2.78 -6.29
C VAL A 55 14.05 2.44 -5.07
N LEU A 56 14.98 3.33 -4.69
CA LEU A 56 15.82 3.12 -3.51
C LEU A 56 15.02 3.03 -2.21
N ASP A 57 13.99 3.85 -2.05
CA ASP A 57 13.12 3.79 -0.87
C ASP A 57 12.25 2.52 -0.87
N MET A 58 11.85 2.05 -2.05
CA MET A 58 11.15 0.78 -2.19
C MET A 58 12.06 -0.40 -1.83
N GLU A 59 13.30 -0.46 -2.33
CA GLU A 59 14.27 -1.50 -2.00
C GLU A 59 14.54 -1.56 -0.50
N LYS A 60 14.84 -0.42 0.14
CA LYS A 60 14.99 -0.35 1.61
C LYS A 60 13.74 -0.79 2.36
N GLY A 61 12.56 -0.44 1.82
CA GLY A 61 11.28 -0.89 2.34
C GLY A 61 11.14 -2.40 2.28
N VAL A 62 11.45 -3.01 1.14
CA VAL A 62 11.43 -4.47 0.94
C VAL A 62 12.37 -5.15 1.90
N ASP A 63 13.65 -4.76 1.97
CA ASP A 63 14.67 -5.34 2.84
C ASP A 63 14.25 -5.31 4.33
N LYS A 64 13.64 -4.20 4.75
CA LYS A 64 13.12 -4.07 6.11
C LYS A 64 12.05 -5.11 6.44
N TYR A 65 11.20 -5.47 5.47
CA TYR A 65 10.13 -6.44 5.69
C TYR A 65 10.58 -7.87 5.45
N LEU A 66 11.55 -8.11 4.56
CA LEU A 66 12.18 -9.42 4.36
C LEU A 66 12.86 -9.95 5.63
N ASN A 67 13.37 -9.07 6.49
CA ASN A 67 14.00 -9.43 7.75
C ASN A 67 13.02 -9.57 8.93
N ARG A 68 11.70 -9.44 8.70
CA ARG A 68 10.68 -9.59 9.76
C ARG A 68 10.17 -11.01 9.87
N ASP A 69 9.78 -11.38 11.08
CA ASP A 69 9.09 -12.63 11.34
C ASP A 69 7.61 -12.55 10.92
N PHE A 70 7.08 -13.71 10.55
CA PHE A 70 5.65 -13.83 10.28
C PHE A 70 4.82 -13.65 11.54
N THR A 71 3.69 -12.99 11.39
CA THR A 71 2.66 -12.96 12.40
C THR A 71 1.80 -14.21 12.27
N LYS A 72 1.68 -14.97 13.36
CA LYS A 72 0.88 -16.20 13.40
C LYS A 72 -0.55 -15.93 13.81
N ILE A 73 -1.46 -16.66 13.20
CA ILE A 73 -2.88 -16.68 13.51
C ILE A 73 -3.25 -18.09 13.96
N ALA A 74 -3.72 -18.23 15.19
CA ALA A 74 -4.22 -19.51 15.68
C ALA A 74 -5.67 -19.74 15.22
N ASN A 75 -6.03 -21.00 15.04
CA ASN A 75 -7.37 -21.43 14.63
C ASN A 75 -7.85 -20.75 13.34
N ALA A 76 -6.99 -20.72 12.33
CA ALA A 76 -7.29 -20.19 11.00
C ALA A 76 -7.90 -21.23 10.05
N GLY A 77 -8.38 -22.37 10.56
CA GLY A 77 -9.04 -23.41 9.76
C GLY A 77 -10.24 -22.83 8.96
N LYS A 78 -10.48 -23.38 7.77
CA LYS A 78 -11.43 -22.84 6.78
C LYS A 78 -12.82 -22.59 7.39
N GLN A 79 -13.43 -23.60 7.99
CA GLN A 79 -14.73 -23.49 8.65
C GLN A 79 -14.75 -22.43 9.76
N THR A 80 -13.71 -22.40 10.59
CA THR A 80 -13.61 -21.40 11.66
C THR A 80 -13.51 -19.98 11.13
N MET A 81 -12.80 -19.78 10.01
CA MET A 81 -12.70 -18.46 9.37
C MET A 81 -14.01 -18.06 8.71
N GLU A 82 -14.74 -18.96 8.09
CA GLU A 82 -16.09 -18.71 7.56
C GLU A 82 -17.03 -18.19 8.65
N ASP A 83 -17.09 -18.89 9.77
CA ASP A 83 -17.96 -18.51 10.91
C ASP A 83 -17.57 -17.14 11.48
N ARG A 84 -16.26 -16.87 11.59
CA ARG A 84 -15.75 -15.57 12.02
C ARG A 84 -16.11 -14.46 11.04
N LEU A 85 -15.95 -14.69 9.74
CA LEU A 85 -16.30 -13.71 8.70
C LEU A 85 -17.79 -13.37 8.78
N LYS A 86 -18.67 -14.37 8.86
CA LYS A 86 -20.13 -14.18 9.01
C LYS A 86 -20.45 -13.40 10.29
N LYS A 87 -19.87 -13.78 11.42
CA LYS A 87 -20.03 -13.08 12.71
C LYS A 87 -19.57 -11.62 12.65
N HIS A 88 -18.53 -11.32 11.88
CA HIS A 88 -18.03 -9.97 11.68
C HIS A 88 -18.74 -9.17 10.58
N GLY A 89 -19.86 -9.69 10.05
CA GLY A 89 -20.72 -9.01 9.09
C GLY A 89 -20.17 -8.99 7.66
N PHE A 90 -19.34 -9.96 7.31
CA PHE A 90 -19.01 -10.22 5.92
C PHE A 90 -20.17 -10.97 5.24
N ARG A 91 -20.44 -10.62 4.00
CA ARG A 91 -21.42 -11.31 3.16
C ARG A 91 -20.67 -12.14 2.13
N GLU A 92 -21.07 -13.39 2.01
CA GLU A 92 -20.58 -14.25 0.95
C GLU A 92 -21.19 -13.78 -0.38
N ILE A 93 -20.33 -13.57 -1.38
CA ILE A 93 -20.72 -13.13 -2.73
C ILE A 93 -20.60 -14.25 -3.76
N LYS A 94 -19.72 -15.21 -3.50
CA LYS A 94 -19.50 -16.45 -4.24
C LYS A 94 -18.90 -17.44 -3.25
N GLU A 95 -18.96 -18.73 -3.52
CA GLU A 95 -18.37 -19.77 -2.68
C GLU A 95 -16.92 -19.46 -2.33
N GLY A 96 -16.63 -19.34 -1.04
CA GLY A 96 -15.32 -19.00 -0.51
C GLY A 96 -14.90 -17.53 -0.67
N PHE A 97 -15.76 -16.66 -1.23
CA PHE A 97 -15.48 -15.22 -1.40
C PHE A 97 -16.44 -14.38 -0.56
N TYR A 98 -15.88 -13.56 0.29
CA TYR A 98 -16.58 -12.73 1.25
C TYR A 98 -16.29 -11.26 1.03
N ARG A 99 -17.30 -10.40 1.22
CA ARG A 99 -17.16 -8.94 1.09
C ARG A 99 -17.72 -8.22 2.31
N LYS A 100 -17.02 -7.15 2.72
CA LYS A 100 -17.51 -6.21 3.71
C LYS A 100 -17.12 -4.79 3.30
N LYS A 101 -18.12 -3.90 3.25
CA LYS A 101 -17.90 -2.47 3.03
C LYS A 101 -17.90 -1.75 4.37
N LYS A 102 -16.82 -1.01 4.66
CA LYS A 102 -16.74 -0.18 5.85
C LYS A 102 -16.90 1.28 5.43
N PHE A 103 -17.99 1.88 5.87
CA PHE A 103 -18.17 3.33 5.73
C PHE A 103 -17.24 4.04 6.71
N SER A 104 -16.46 5.00 6.22
CA SER A 104 -15.74 5.96 7.03
C SER A 104 -16.42 7.31 6.89
N PHE A 105 -16.54 8.07 7.99
CA PHE A 105 -17.04 9.45 7.96
C PHE A 105 -16.11 10.40 7.17
N THR A 106 -14.88 10.00 6.94
CA THR A 106 -13.89 10.69 6.11
C THR A 106 -13.83 10.04 4.73
N LYS A 107 -14.67 10.47 3.82
CA LYS A 107 -14.72 10.34 2.34
C LYS A 107 -14.39 9.00 1.66
N ASP A 108 -13.59 8.09 2.21
CA ASP A 108 -13.13 6.90 1.50
C ASP A 108 -13.61 5.61 2.20
N ALA A 109 -14.67 5.01 1.65
CA ALA A 109 -15.11 3.69 2.07
C ALA A 109 -14.09 2.64 1.63
N VAL A 110 -13.50 1.94 2.60
CA VAL A 110 -12.65 0.78 2.30
C VAL A 110 -13.54 -0.44 2.12
N CYS A 111 -13.40 -1.10 0.97
CA CYS A 111 -14.05 -2.38 0.70
C CYS A 111 -13.05 -3.51 1.01
N TYR A 112 -13.45 -4.44 1.87
CA TYR A 112 -12.68 -5.62 2.19
C TYR A 112 -13.23 -6.81 1.45
N TYR A 113 -12.35 -7.53 0.76
CA TYR A 113 -12.62 -8.81 0.15
C TYR A 113 -11.78 -9.87 0.84
N VAL A 114 -12.36 -11.02 1.12
CA VAL A 114 -11.66 -12.15 1.72
C VAL A 114 -11.94 -13.37 0.90
N ALA A 115 -10.91 -14.11 0.49
CA ALA A 115 -11.02 -15.41 -0.14
C ALA A 115 -10.47 -16.50 0.77
N LEU A 116 -11.16 -17.64 0.80
CA LEU A 116 -10.75 -18.86 1.49
C LEU A 116 -10.59 -19.94 0.44
N THR A 117 -9.37 -20.32 0.08
CA THR A 117 -9.13 -21.26 -1.03
C THR A 117 -8.01 -22.25 -0.70
N ASP A 118 -8.18 -23.47 -1.19
CA ASP A 118 -7.11 -24.46 -1.15
C ASP A 118 -6.08 -24.12 -2.23
N ALA A 119 -4.79 -24.23 -1.91
CA ALA A 119 -3.71 -23.80 -2.77
C ALA A 119 -2.62 -24.87 -2.91
N GLU A 120 -2.52 -25.49 -4.05
CA GLU A 120 -1.38 -26.36 -4.38
C GLU A 120 -0.12 -25.53 -4.65
N TYR A 121 -0.30 -24.42 -5.37
CA TYR A 121 0.75 -23.45 -5.69
C TYR A 121 0.33 -22.05 -5.21
N PRO A 122 0.77 -21.61 -4.02
CA PRO A 122 0.27 -20.38 -3.40
C PRO A 122 0.36 -19.14 -4.30
N GLY A 123 1.48 -18.92 -4.98
CA GLY A 123 1.66 -17.76 -5.86
C GLY A 123 0.64 -17.74 -6.98
N LYS A 124 0.58 -18.81 -7.77
CA LYS A 124 -0.35 -18.92 -8.91
C LYS A 124 -1.81 -18.86 -8.46
N THR A 125 -2.13 -19.45 -7.31
CA THR A 125 -3.48 -19.43 -6.76
C THR A 125 -3.83 -18.02 -6.30
N CYS A 126 -2.92 -17.31 -5.63
CA CYS A 126 -3.13 -15.94 -5.20
C CYS A 126 -3.41 -15.01 -6.40
N ASP A 127 -2.58 -15.05 -7.44
CA ASP A 127 -2.75 -14.23 -8.66
C ASP A 127 -4.10 -14.49 -9.34
N ASN A 128 -4.49 -15.76 -9.42
CA ASN A 128 -5.79 -16.14 -10.00
C ASN A 128 -6.97 -15.62 -9.17
N ILE A 129 -6.88 -15.72 -7.84
CA ILE A 129 -7.90 -15.21 -6.91
C ILE A 129 -8.00 -13.69 -7.00
N THR A 130 -6.87 -12.98 -6.97
CA THR A 130 -6.82 -11.51 -7.13
C THR A 130 -7.46 -11.08 -8.44
N SER A 131 -7.12 -11.72 -9.56
CA SER A 131 -7.75 -11.45 -10.86
C SER A 131 -9.26 -11.73 -10.89
N GLN A 132 -9.74 -12.74 -10.13
CA GLN A 132 -11.18 -12.98 -9.99
C GLN A 132 -11.84 -11.90 -9.13
N MET A 133 -11.19 -11.47 -8.05
CA MET A 133 -11.69 -10.40 -7.19
C MET A 133 -11.81 -9.08 -7.95
N GLU A 134 -10.83 -8.71 -8.74
CA GLU A 134 -10.85 -7.50 -9.59
C GLU A 134 -12.07 -7.45 -10.50
N ARG A 135 -12.51 -8.60 -11.03
CA ARG A 135 -13.71 -8.68 -11.88
C ARG A 135 -15.03 -8.48 -11.11
N ILE A 136 -15.02 -8.76 -9.82
CA ILE A 136 -16.20 -8.69 -8.94
C ILE A 136 -16.22 -7.35 -8.19
N GLN A 137 -15.10 -6.64 -8.18
CA GLN A 137 -14.98 -5.39 -7.44
C GLN A 137 -15.94 -4.33 -7.97
N GLU A 138 -16.66 -3.72 -7.03
CA GLU A 138 -17.28 -2.42 -7.31
C GLU A 138 -16.15 -1.38 -7.46
N LYS A 139 -16.31 -0.41 -8.35
CA LYS A 139 -15.40 0.74 -8.49
C LYS A 139 -15.39 1.57 -7.20
N THR A 140 -14.66 1.08 -6.21
CA THR A 140 -14.44 1.78 -4.93
C THR A 140 -13.02 2.32 -4.91
N LYS A 141 -12.82 3.46 -4.25
CA LYS A 141 -11.51 4.14 -4.22
C LYS A 141 -10.43 3.40 -3.44
N ALA A 142 -10.81 2.50 -2.52
CA ALA A 142 -9.86 1.77 -1.71
C ALA A 142 -10.33 0.33 -1.49
N THR A 143 -9.47 -0.64 -1.82
CA THR A 143 -9.78 -2.07 -1.71
C THR A 143 -8.67 -2.80 -0.96
N CYS A 144 -9.05 -3.61 0.02
CA CYS A 144 -8.15 -4.50 0.73
C CYS A 144 -8.59 -5.94 0.49
N GLU A 145 -7.74 -6.72 -0.12
CA GLU A 145 -7.94 -8.14 -0.36
C GLU A 145 -7.15 -8.96 0.64
N ILE A 146 -7.78 -9.96 1.23
CA ILE A 146 -7.15 -10.90 2.14
C ILE A 146 -7.38 -12.30 1.57
N VAL A 147 -6.31 -13.00 1.22
CA VAL A 147 -6.38 -14.29 0.57
C VAL A 147 -5.80 -15.36 1.50
N PHE A 148 -6.68 -16.20 2.07
CA PHE A 148 -6.27 -17.36 2.85
C PHE A 148 -6.02 -18.53 1.91
N LEU A 149 -4.79 -19.01 1.90
CA LEU A 149 -4.26 -20.08 1.06
C LEU A 149 -4.00 -21.30 1.93
N TYR A 150 -4.91 -22.28 1.87
CA TYR A 150 -4.85 -23.49 2.67
C TYR A 150 -3.96 -24.53 2.01
N ARG A 151 -2.99 -25.05 2.74
CA ARG A 151 -2.10 -26.13 2.33
C ARG A 151 -2.02 -27.21 3.38
N THR A 152 -1.83 -28.44 2.95
CA THR A 152 -1.58 -29.59 3.85
C THR A 152 -0.25 -29.49 4.55
N GLU A 153 0.76 -28.92 3.87
CA GLU A 153 2.11 -28.73 4.40
C GLU A 153 2.69 -27.43 3.84
N LEU A 154 3.22 -26.59 4.70
CA LEU A 154 3.89 -25.33 4.32
C LEU A 154 5.39 -25.56 4.12
N THR A 155 5.86 -25.38 2.90
CA THR A 155 7.27 -25.46 2.55
C THR A 155 7.99 -24.14 2.80
N GLN A 156 9.32 -24.18 2.85
CA GLN A 156 10.14 -22.96 2.93
C GLN A 156 9.93 -22.07 1.69
N SER A 157 9.79 -22.67 0.51
CA SER A 157 9.50 -21.94 -0.73
C SER A 157 8.17 -21.16 -0.67
N ASP A 158 7.15 -21.71 -0.01
CA ASP A 158 5.86 -21.00 0.18
C ASP A 158 6.03 -19.77 1.09
N ARG A 159 6.85 -19.94 2.15
CA ARG A 159 7.16 -18.84 3.07
C ARG A 159 7.98 -17.75 2.41
N ASP A 160 8.96 -18.13 1.59
CA ASP A 160 9.81 -17.18 0.86
C ASP A 160 8.96 -16.41 -0.16
N TRP A 161 8.06 -17.09 -0.88
CA TRP A 161 7.10 -16.44 -1.75
C TRP A 161 6.21 -15.45 -0.99
N LEU A 162 5.60 -15.90 0.12
CA LEU A 162 4.74 -15.05 0.96
C LEU A 162 5.49 -13.79 1.41
N LYS A 163 6.72 -13.97 1.86
CA LYS A 163 7.55 -12.89 2.39
C LYS A 163 7.88 -11.86 1.31
N ASN A 164 8.33 -12.33 0.15
CA ASN A 164 8.67 -11.47 -0.98
C ASN A 164 7.45 -10.69 -1.50
N THR A 165 6.33 -11.38 -1.73
CA THR A 165 5.10 -10.75 -2.24
C THR A 165 4.57 -9.71 -1.26
N ALA A 166 4.45 -10.05 0.02
CA ALA A 166 3.93 -9.14 1.02
C ALA A 166 4.88 -7.96 1.30
N ALA A 167 6.21 -8.19 1.31
CA ALA A 167 7.19 -7.11 1.49
C ALA A 167 7.13 -6.10 0.34
N MET A 168 6.98 -6.58 -0.89
CA MET A 168 6.85 -5.74 -2.09
C MET A 168 5.57 -4.89 -2.02
N ASP A 169 4.43 -5.48 -1.70
CA ASP A 169 3.14 -4.79 -1.59
C ASP A 169 3.18 -3.69 -0.52
N ILE A 170 3.77 -3.99 0.65
CA ILE A 170 3.94 -3.02 1.73
C ILE A 170 4.88 -1.87 1.33
N ALA A 171 5.97 -2.18 0.61
CA ALA A 171 6.94 -1.18 0.18
C ALA A 171 6.35 -0.27 -0.91
N MET A 172 5.68 -0.85 -1.90
CA MET A 172 4.98 -0.09 -2.96
C MET A 172 3.95 0.88 -2.38
N GLU A 173 3.12 0.43 -1.44
CA GLU A 173 2.12 1.27 -0.78
C GLU A 173 2.74 2.44 0.01
N THR A 174 4.00 2.29 0.44
CA THR A 174 4.71 3.35 1.17
C THR A 174 5.25 4.42 0.23
N VAL A 175 5.70 4.04 -0.95
CA VAL A 175 6.30 4.94 -1.95
C VAL A 175 5.26 5.60 -2.85
N LEU A 176 4.21 4.85 -3.20
CA LEU A 176 3.11 5.31 -4.03
C LEU A 176 1.79 5.24 -3.26
N PRO A 177 1.52 6.18 -2.35
CA PRO A 177 0.22 6.27 -1.68
C PRO A 177 -0.82 6.66 -2.74
N THR A 178 -1.33 5.69 -3.48
CA THR A 178 -2.32 5.90 -4.52
C THR A 178 -3.66 6.25 -3.91
N ALA A 179 -4.33 7.27 -4.48
CA ALA A 179 -5.71 7.62 -4.13
C ALA A 179 -6.70 6.49 -4.46
N GLU A 180 -6.30 5.56 -5.31
CA GLU A 180 -6.98 4.31 -5.64
C GLU A 180 -6.20 3.14 -5.02
N GLY A 181 -6.14 3.13 -3.69
CA GLY A 181 -5.36 2.14 -2.96
C GLY A 181 -5.94 0.74 -3.11
N HIS A 182 -5.14 -0.15 -3.66
CA HIS A 182 -5.39 -1.59 -3.67
C HIS A 182 -4.25 -2.29 -2.93
N SER A 183 -4.58 -3.22 -2.06
CA SER A 183 -3.59 -3.97 -1.30
C SER A 183 -4.03 -5.40 -1.13
N VAL A 184 -3.13 -6.34 -1.37
CA VAL A 184 -3.35 -7.78 -1.18
C VAL A 184 -2.58 -8.26 0.03
N ILE A 185 -3.24 -8.99 0.92
CA ILE A 185 -2.64 -9.61 2.11
C ILE A 185 -2.76 -11.12 1.95
N PRO A 186 -1.73 -11.79 1.46
CA PRO A 186 -1.71 -13.24 1.43
C PRO A 186 -1.49 -13.80 2.85
N VAL A 187 -2.23 -14.85 3.18
CA VAL A 187 -2.15 -15.60 4.44
C VAL A 187 -1.97 -17.07 4.11
N LEU A 188 -0.84 -17.64 4.41
CA LEU A 188 -0.63 -19.09 4.28
C LEU A 188 -1.19 -19.79 5.51
N VAL A 189 -1.99 -20.83 5.31
CA VAL A 189 -2.58 -21.61 6.40
C VAL A 189 -2.18 -23.07 6.26
N ASP A 190 -1.55 -23.58 7.29
CA ASP A 190 -1.33 -25.02 7.45
C ASP A 190 -2.67 -25.66 7.84
N SER A 191 -3.22 -26.46 6.95
CA SER A 191 -4.53 -27.13 7.15
C SER A 191 -4.47 -28.18 8.26
N ALA A 192 -3.30 -28.78 8.53
CA ALA A 192 -3.15 -29.81 9.56
C ALA A 192 -3.19 -29.20 10.97
N THR A 193 -2.52 -28.04 11.15
CA THR A 193 -2.45 -27.36 12.46
C THR A 193 -3.47 -26.26 12.63
N GLY A 194 -4.07 -25.77 11.54
CA GLY A 194 -4.94 -24.60 11.53
C GLY A 194 -4.21 -23.30 11.87
N VAL A 195 -2.89 -23.26 11.71
CA VAL A 195 -2.09 -22.05 11.96
C VAL A 195 -1.90 -21.28 10.66
N GLY A 196 -2.27 -20.02 10.68
CA GLY A 196 -2.02 -19.10 9.57
C GLY A 196 -0.77 -18.24 9.79
N GLU A 197 -0.03 -17.95 8.73
CA GLU A 197 1.15 -17.07 8.73
C GLU A 197 0.95 -15.94 7.72
N TYR A 198 1.24 -14.69 8.13
CA TYR A 198 1.24 -13.52 7.25
C TYR A 198 2.27 -12.49 7.67
N LEU A 199 2.67 -11.61 6.76
CA LEU A 199 3.59 -10.51 7.07
C LEU A 199 2.79 -9.30 7.54
N ALA A 200 2.99 -8.88 8.81
CA ALA A 200 2.23 -7.76 9.36
C ALA A 200 2.94 -6.43 9.13
N LYS A 201 2.20 -5.44 8.63
CA LYS A 201 2.60 -4.03 8.69
C LYS A 201 2.15 -3.43 10.02
N THR A 202 3.11 -2.97 10.82
CA THR A 202 2.85 -2.30 12.10
C THR A 202 2.88 -0.79 11.91
N GLY A 203 1.78 -0.13 12.28
CA GLY A 203 1.65 1.33 12.17
C GLY A 203 1.20 1.81 10.79
N GLY A 204 0.93 3.13 10.71
CA GLY A 204 0.50 3.79 9.48
C GLY A 204 -1.00 3.72 9.18
N ILE A 205 -1.39 4.51 8.16
CA ILE A 205 -2.79 4.70 7.72
C ILE A 205 -3.04 3.93 6.41
N SER A 206 -2.10 3.11 5.98
CA SER A 206 -2.15 2.40 4.71
C SER A 206 -3.23 1.32 4.68
N ILE A 207 -3.70 0.94 3.49
CA ILE A 207 -4.74 -0.08 3.29
C ILE A 207 -4.27 -1.43 3.80
N TYR A 208 -3.01 -1.79 3.53
CA TYR A 208 -2.38 -3.00 4.07
C TYR A 208 -2.43 -3.03 5.61
N ALA A 209 -2.06 -1.92 6.27
CA ALA A 209 -2.12 -1.82 7.73
C ALA A 209 -3.56 -1.92 8.27
N HIS A 210 -4.54 -1.40 7.52
CA HIS A 210 -5.97 -1.56 7.85
C HIS A 210 -6.40 -3.03 7.75
N GLY A 211 -5.99 -3.75 6.71
CA GLY A 211 -6.21 -5.19 6.54
C GLY A 211 -5.57 -6.01 7.66
N CYS A 212 -4.33 -5.71 8.04
CA CYS A 212 -3.66 -6.36 9.18
C CYS A 212 -4.43 -6.16 10.52
N ARG A 213 -4.98 -4.95 10.73
CA ARG A 213 -5.83 -4.69 11.92
C ARG A 213 -7.14 -5.49 11.89
N LEU A 214 -7.73 -5.63 10.70
CA LEU A 214 -8.91 -6.45 10.51
C LEU A 214 -8.59 -7.93 10.79
N LEU A 215 -7.51 -8.48 10.25
CA LEU A 215 -7.04 -9.84 10.54
C LEU A 215 -6.87 -10.08 12.03
N LYS A 216 -6.19 -9.18 12.74
CA LYS A 216 -6.05 -9.26 14.19
C LYS A 216 -7.41 -9.27 14.91
N LYS A 217 -8.39 -8.52 14.42
CA LYS A 217 -9.74 -8.47 15.00
C LYS A 217 -10.52 -9.77 14.73
N LEU A 218 -10.43 -10.32 13.51
CA LEU A 218 -11.06 -11.59 13.14
C LEU A 218 -10.51 -12.77 13.96
N CYS A 219 -9.24 -12.68 14.37
CA CYS A 219 -8.54 -13.77 15.05
C CYS A 219 -8.46 -13.63 16.58
N ARG A 220 -8.95 -12.51 17.14
CA ARG A 220 -9.17 -12.41 18.59
C ARG A 220 -10.32 -13.31 19.02
N LYS A 221 -10.05 -14.12 20.08
CA LYS A 221 -11.06 -14.93 20.76
C LYS A 221 -12.17 -14.09 21.36
#